data_7609339c511e5c0e1f20d949cd647c3d
#
_entry.id   7609339c511e5c0e1f20d949cd647c3d
#
_cell.length_a   1.000
_cell.length_b   1.000
_cell.length_c   1.000
_cell.angle_alpha   90.00
_cell.angle_beta   90.00
_cell.angle_gamma   90.00
#
_symmetry.space_group_name_H-M   'P 1'
#
loop_
_entity.id
_entity.type
_entity.pdbx_description
1 polymer ?
#
loop_
_entity_poly.entity_id
_entity_poly.type
_entity_poly.pdbx_seq_one_letter_code
_entity_poly.pdbx_strand_id
1 'polypeptide(L)'
;REMFEQMDNCKLMVRYGHGYATVDLSAATDNGVMVTNIAGATSEEVSNHALALILACARDLKRKDRDMTEGRWIGNDSRSVARRIYGETLGIIGMGNIGRATARKGRALGMTVIVYDPYVGPWLATEYDIEFVDDVNTIFSESDYISLHTPLNPQTHHIVNADTLGLMKSDAYLINTSRGPVVSETALLAALDDNQLAGAALDVFEQEPPDPDNPLLHREDVIVTPHIAGSSEIGWATICRRAGEEAARILQGERPKVVVNPEVFPKLGL
;
A
#
# COMPACT_ATOMS: atom_id res chain seq x y z
N ARG A 1 -15.04 -16.05 -12.46
CA ARG A 1 -15.52 -17.44 -12.58
C ARG A 1 -15.71 -17.82 -14.05
N GLU A 2 -16.58 -17.20 -14.81
CA GLU A 2 -16.89 -17.52 -16.22
C GLU A 2 -15.64 -17.66 -17.10
N MET A 3 -14.65 -16.81 -16.92
CA MET A 3 -13.39 -16.88 -17.67
C MET A 3 -12.64 -18.19 -17.41
N PHE A 4 -12.55 -18.66 -16.17
CA PHE A 4 -11.87 -19.92 -15.85
C PHE A 4 -12.61 -21.15 -16.39
N GLU A 5 -13.95 -21.11 -16.41
CA GLU A 5 -14.82 -22.18 -16.96
C GLU A 5 -14.66 -22.37 -18.48
N GLN A 6 -14.09 -21.37 -19.18
CA GLN A 6 -13.81 -21.41 -20.62
C GLN A 6 -12.35 -21.76 -20.94
N MET A 7 -11.51 -22.01 -19.92
CA MET A 7 -10.06 -22.24 -20.09
C MET A 7 -9.70 -23.74 -19.93
N ASP A 8 -10.20 -24.59 -20.83
CA ASP A 8 -10.07 -26.08 -20.75
C ASP A 8 -8.63 -26.58 -20.59
N ASN A 9 -7.63 -25.86 -21.09
CA ASN A 9 -6.22 -26.28 -21.09
C ASN A 9 -5.30 -25.33 -20.31
N CYS A 10 -5.84 -24.39 -19.59
CA CYS A 10 -5.03 -23.45 -18.79
C CYS A 10 -4.51 -24.12 -17.54
N LYS A 11 -3.20 -24.18 -17.36
CA LYS A 11 -2.55 -24.73 -16.15
C LYS A 11 -2.04 -23.67 -15.21
N LEU A 12 -1.78 -22.47 -15.73
CA LEU A 12 -1.19 -21.36 -14.97
C LEU A 12 -1.78 -20.04 -15.43
N MET A 13 -2.16 -19.22 -14.46
CA MET A 13 -2.38 -17.79 -14.62
C MET A 13 -1.28 -17.04 -13.89
N VAL A 14 -0.55 -16.18 -14.60
CA VAL A 14 0.45 -15.28 -14.00
C VAL A 14 -0.16 -13.90 -13.85
N ARG A 15 -0.35 -13.45 -12.62
CA ARG A 15 -0.77 -12.08 -12.35
C ARG A 15 0.44 -11.14 -12.41
N TYR A 16 0.43 -10.21 -13.37
CA TYR A 16 1.46 -9.19 -13.51
C TYR A 16 1.38 -8.19 -12.33
N GLY A 17 2.32 -8.30 -11.40
CA GLY A 17 2.40 -7.48 -10.19
C GLY A 17 2.17 -8.25 -8.90
N HIS A 18 2.10 -7.52 -7.78
CA HIS A 18 2.01 -8.09 -6.44
C HIS A 18 0.58 -8.53 -6.07
N GLY A 19 -0.40 -7.65 -6.32
CA GLY A 19 -1.78 -7.88 -5.90
C GLY A 19 -2.55 -8.83 -6.80
N TYR A 20 -3.39 -9.67 -6.22
CA TYR A 20 -4.23 -10.64 -6.93
C TYR A 20 -5.73 -10.57 -6.50
N ALA A 21 -6.14 -9.49 -5.86
CA ALA A 21 -7.51 -9.30 -5.39
C ALA A 21 -8.58 -9.35 -6.51
N THR A 22 -8.19 -9.09 -7.77
CA THR A 22 -9.08 -9.16 -8.93
C THR A 22 -9.22 -10.57 -9.51
N VAL A 23 -8.51 -11.57 -8.97
CA VAL A 23 -8.55 -12.96 -9.42
C VAL A 23 -9.44 -13.78 -8.52
N ASP A 24 -10.47 -14.42 -9.08
CA ASP A 24 -11.30 -15.41 -8.38
C ASP A 24 -10.49 -16.69 -8.15
N LEU A 25 -9.78 -16.76 -7.00
CA LEU A 25 -8.91 -17.88 -6.65
C LEU A 25 -9.71 -19.18 -6.48
N SER A 26 -10.95 -19.11 -5.98
CA SER A 26 -11.83 -20.27 -5.85
C SER A 26 -12.15 -20.86 -7.22
N ALA A 27 -12.57 -20.00 -8.18
CA ALA A 27 -12.83 -20.45 -9.54
C ALA A 27 -11.58 -21.00 -10.22
N ALA A 28 -10.41 -20.37 -10.05
CA ALA A 28 -9.15 -20.89 -10.57
C ALA A 28 -8.85 -22.28 -10.01
N THR A 29 -8.99 -22.46 -8.70
CA THR A 29 -8.79 -23.75 -8.01
C THR A 29 -9.79 -24.80 -8.48
N ASP A 30 -11.07 -24.44 -8.64
CA ASP A 30 -12.11 -25.34 -9.11
C ASP A 30 -11.83 -25.89 -10.52
N ASN A 31 -11.22 -25.07 -11.37
CA ASN A 31 -10.85 -25.42 -12.74
C ASN A 31 -9.41 -25.96 -12.90
N GLY A 32 -8.71 -26.24 -11.80
CA GLY A 32 -7.35 -26.79 -11.84
C GLY A 32 -6.29 -25.82 -12.35
N VAL A 33 -6.51 -24.52 -12.24
CA VAL A 33 -5.58 -23.48 -12.68
C VAL A 33 -4.75 -22.97 -11.50
N MET A 34 -3.43 -23.14 -11.56
CA MET A 34 -2.51 -22.50 -10.61
C MET A 34 -2.49 -20.99 -10.87
N VAL A 35 -2.54 -20.22 -9.80
CA VAL A 35 -2.37 -18.75 -9.88
C VAL A 35 -1.05 -18.38 -9.20
N THR A 36 -0.21 -17.64 -9.90
CA THR A 36 1.02 -17.05 -9.36
C THR A 36 1.00 -15.53 -9.52
N ASN A 37 1.69 -14.84 -8.63
CA ASN A 37 1.91 -13.40 -8.74
C ASN A 37 3.42 -13.10 -8.76
N ILE A 38 3.78 -11.88 -9.14
CA ILE A 38 5.18 -11.44 -9.18
C ILE A 38 5.48 -10.59 -7.93
N ALA A 39 5.37 -11.25 -6.78
CA ALA A 39 5.63 -10.59 -5.50
C ALA A 39 7.07 -10.05 -5.41
N GLY A 40 7.21 -8.88 -4.80
CA GLY A 40 8.51 -8.25 -4.53
C GLY A 40 9.20 -7.60 -5.74
N ALA A 41 8.61 -7.67 -6.96
CA ALA A 41 9.25 -7.09 -8.15
C ALA A 41 9.33 -5.56 -8.09
N THR A 42 8.38 -4.91 -7.43
CA THR A 42 8.24 -3.45 -7.36
C THR A 42 8.21 -2.93 -5.93
N SER A 43 8.80 -3.65 -4.99
CA SER A 43 8.78 -3.24 -3.57
C SER A 43 9.55 -1.96 -3.31
N GLU A 44 10.64 -1.73 -4.05
CA GLU A 44 11.43 -0.51 -3.93
C GLU A 44 10.66 0.69 -4.51
N GLU A 45 9.97 0.52 -5.64
CA GLU A 45 9.13 1.54 -6.26
C GLU A 45 8.01 1.99 -5.32
N VAL A 46 7.23 1.03 -4.81
CA VAL A 46 6.10 1.34 -3.91
C VAL A 46 6.59 2.00 -2.63
N SER A 47 7.67 1.52 -2.04
CA SER A 47 8.23 2.14 -0.83
C SER A 47 8.84 3.53 -1.10
N ASN A 48 9.41 3.77 -2.28
CA ASN A 48 9.85 5.10 -2.70
C ASN A 48 8.66 6.05 -2.86
N HIS A 49 7.57 5.56 -3.46
CA HIS A 49 6.36 6.36 -3.64
C HIS A 49 5.71 6.71 -2.31
N ALA A 50 5.56 5.74 -1.40
CA ALA A 50 5.05 5.98 -0.05
C ALA A 50 5.88 7.05 0.68
N LEU A 51 7.21 6.97 0.58
CA LEU A 51 8.12 7.93 1.19
C LEU A 51 8.03 9.32 0.52
N ALA A 52 7.89 9.36 -0.81
CA ALA A 52 7.68 10.62 -1.54
C ALA A 52 6.38 11.31 -1.08
N LEU A 53 5.30 10.54 -0.86
CA LEU A 53 4.03 11.04 -0.33
C LEU A 53 4.18 11.55 1.11
N ILE A 54 4.88 10.82 1.99
CA ILE A 54 5.19 11.26 3.36
C ILE A 54 5.94 12.61 3.31
N LEU A 55 6.99 12.70 2.52
CA LEU A 55 7.78 13.92 2.38
C LEU A 55 6.97 15.08 1.75
N ALA A 56 6.11 14.79 0.79
CA ALA A 56 5.23 15.78 0.18
C ALA A 56 4.22 16.35 1.20
N CYS A 57 3.63 15.50 2.04
CA CYS A 57 2.78 15.92 3.17
C CYS A 57 3.58 16.75 4.18
N ALA A 58 4.72 16.25 4.65
CA ALA A 58 5.55 16.93 5.63
C ALA A 58 6.02 18.33 5.15
N ARG A 59 6.25 18.48 3.86
CA ARG A 59 6.73 19.73 3.25
C ARG A 59 5.61 20.58 2.65
N ASP A 60 4.35 20.09 2.72
CA ASP A 60 3.17 20.77 2.17
C ASP A 60 3.37 21.15 0.67
N LEU A 61 3.95 20.20 -0.09
CA LEU A 61 4.39 20.48 -1.46
C LEU A 61 3.22 20.78 -2.39
N LYS A 62 2.08 20.10 -2.26
CA LYS A 62 0.89 20.29 -3.10
C LYS A 62 0.41 21.76 -3.06
N ARG A 63 0.27 22.30 -1.85
CA ARG A 63 -0.18 23.69 -1.68
C ARG A 63 0.88 24.70 -2.12
N LYS A 64 2.15 24.47 -1.77
CA LYS A 64 3.24 25.39 -2.15
C LYS A 64 3.48 25.44 -3.66
N ASP A 65 3.37 24.31 -4.36
CA ASP A 65 3.46 24.25 -5.81
C ASP A 65 2.30 25.03 -6.46
N ARG A 66 1.06 24.79 -5.99
CA ARG A 66 -0.10 25.54 -6.46
C ARG A 66 0.05 27.05 -6.22
N ASP A 67 0.47 27.44 -5.02
CA ASP A 67 0.63 28.87 -4.70
C ASP A 67 1.63 29.54 -5.67
N MET A 68 2.73 28.86 -5.96
CA MET A 68 3.72 29.34 -6.93
C MET A 68 3.18 29.42 -8.36
N THR A 69 2.45 28.39 -8.81
CA THR A 69 1.85 28.37 -10.17
C THR A 69 0.78 29.44 -10.37
N GLU A 70 0.10 29.84 -9.28
CA GLU A 70 -0.86 30.95 -9.27
C GLU A 70 -0.19 32.32 -9.00
N GLY A 71 1.14 32.38 -8.98
CA GLY A 71 1.90 33.61 -8.82
C GLY A 71 1.95 34.14 -7.38
N ARG A 72 1.59 33.35 -6.39
CA ARG A 72 1.65 33.72 -4.99
C ARG A 72 2.99 33.30 -4.37
N TRP A 73 3.86 34.27 -4.12
CA TRP A 73 5.10 34.07 -3.36
C TRP A 73 4.82 34.19 -1.86
N ILE A 74 4.49 33.08 -1.20
CA ILE A 74 4.09 33.10 0.21
C ILE A 74 5.31 33.01 1.15
N GLY A 75 6.44 32.50 0.67
CA GLY A 75 7.70 32.43 1.44
C GLY A 75 7.55 31.65 2.75
N ASN A 76 7.99 32.25 3.85
CA ASN A 76 7.88 31.68 5.21
C ASN A 76 6.58 32.11 5.93
N ASP A 77 5.47 32.24 5.21
CA ASP A 77 4.19 32.53 5.84
C ASP A 77 3.86 31.43 6.88
N SER A 78 3.50 31.88 8.08
CA SER A 78 3.19 31.03 9.24
C SER A 78 1.98 30.10 9.03
N ARG A 79 1.17 30.31 7.98
CA ARG A 79 0.01 29.48 7.65
C ARG A 79 0.38 28.09 7.12
N SER A 80 1.64 27.85 6.79
CA SER A 80 2.16 26.57 6.30
C SER A 80 3.49 26.26 6.94
N VAL A 81 3.45 25.66 8.09
CA VAL A 81 4.67 25.19 8.76
C VAL A 81 5.01 23.82 8.21
N ALA A 82 6.04 23.77 7.35
CA ALA A 82 6.61 22.49 6.93
C ALA A 82 7.18 21.75 8.16
N ARG A 83 6.85 20.48 8.31
CA ARG A 83 7.30 19.65 9.42
C ARG A 83 8.71 19.09 9.16
N ARG A 84 9.43 18.87 10.23
CA ARG A 84 10.71 18.15 10.23
C ARG A 84 10.44 16.70 10.59
N ILE A 85 10.65 15.77 9.64
CA ILE A 85 10.37 14.34 9.87
C ILE A 85 11.39 13.65 10.79
N TYR A 86 12.60 14.21 10.96
CA TYR A 86 13.61 13.67 11.87
C TYR A 86 13.08 13.67 13.30
N GLY A 87 13.04 12.49 13.92
CA GLY A 87 12.53 12.27 15.26
C GLY A 87 11.01 12.04 15.35
N GLU A 88 10.26 12.20 14.23
CA GLU A 88 8.83 11.84 14.20
C GLU A 88 8.61 10.34 14.04
N THR A 89 7.44 9.86 14.40
CA THR A 89 7.08 8.44 14.39
C THR A 89 6.39 8.07 13.07
N LEU A 90 6.95 7.07 12.39
CA LEU A 90 6.34 6.39 11.26
C LEU A 90 5.71 5.08 11.72
N GLY A 91 4.38 5.02 11.73
CA GLY A 91 3.62 3.79 11.94
C GLY A 91 3.46 3.02 10.63
N ILE A 92 3.77 1.75 10.66
CA ILE A 92 3.62 0.85 9.51
C ILE A 92 2.63 -0.25 9.85
N ILE A 93 1.58 -0.38 9.02
CA ILE A 93 0.67 -1.51 9.09
C ILE A 93 0.98 -2.48 7.94
N GLY A 94 1.54 -3.65 8.30
CA GLY A 94 2.02 -4.66 7.35
C GLY A 94 3.54 -4.63 7.11
N MET A 95 4.24 -5.70 7.55
CA MET A 95 5.71 -5.84 7.47
C MET A 95 6.14 -6.84 6.38
N GLY A 96 5.45 -6.82 5.25
CA GLY A 96 5.83 -7.55 4.04
C GLY A 96 7.05 -6.90 3.32
N ASN A 97 7.30 -7.27 2.07
CA ASN A 97 8.44 -6.74 1.30
C ASN A 97 8.44 -5.21 1.21
N ILE A 98 7.26 -4.60 1.01
CA ILE A 98 7.11 -3.14 0.89
C ILE A 98 7.29 -2.48 2.26
N GLY A 99 6.61 -2.98 3.30
CA GLY A 99 6.73 -2.45 4.66
C GLY A 99 8.16 -2.44 5.17
N ARG A 100 8.91 -3.53 4.95
CA ARG A 100 10.35 -3.61 5.29
C ARG A 100 11.20 -2.55 4.55
N ALA A 101 10.95 -2.37 3.25
CA ALA A 101 11.66 -1.37 2.48
C ALA A 101 11.31 0.05 2.95
N THR A 102 10.05 0.31 3.30
CA THR A 102 9.59 1.60 3.85
C THR A 102 10.18 1.85 5.24
N ALA A 103 10.18 0.84 6.13
CA ALA A 103 10.77 0.92 7.47
C ALA A 103 12.25 1.30 7.40
N ARG A 104 13.05 0.58 6.57
CA ARG A 104 14.47 0.88 6.35
C ARG A 104 14.70 2.32 5.91
N LYS A 105 13.88 2.82 4.98
CA LYS A 105 13.99 4.18 4.45
C LYS A 105 13.55 5.23 5.49
N GLY A 106 12.49 4.98 6.24
CA GLY A 106 12.05 5.83 7.36
C GLY A 106 13.14 5.97 8.41
N ARG A 107 13.77 4.86 8.81
CA ARG A 107 14.92 4.87 9.72
C ARG A 107 16.10 5.69 9.16
N ALA A 108 16.41 5.54 7.89
CA ALA A 108 17.48 6.30 7.24
C ALA A 108 17.23 7.83 7.23
N LEU A 109 15.97 8.24 7.28
CA LEU A 109 15.56 9.65 7.44
C LEU A 109 15.51 10.10 8.92
N GLY A 110 15.86 9.22 9.86
CA GLY A 110 15.90 9.53 11.29
C GLY A 110 14.54 9.51 11.98
N MET A 111 13.56 8.82 11.39
CA MET A 111 12.27 8.59 12.02
C MET A 111 12.35 7.44 13.05
N THR A 112 11.54 7.51 14.10
CA THR A 112 11.19 6.33 14.89
C THR A 112 10.19 5.50 14.08
N VAL A 113 10.38 4.17 14.01
CA VAL A 113 9.48 3.31 13.25
C VAL A 113 8.84 2.29 14.18
N ILE A 114 7.50 2.32 14.25
CA ILE A 114 6.67 1.35 14.95
C ILE A 114 5.86 0.54 13.92
N VAL A 115 5.68 -0.75 14.18
CA VAL A 115 5.10 -1.67 13.19
C VAL A 115 4.03 -2.55 13.83
N TYR A 116 2.91 -2.69 13.16
CA TYR A 116 1.92 -3.72 13.43
C TYR A 116 1.83 -4.71 12.26
N ASP A 117 2.06 -5.99 12.55
CA ASP A 117 1.83 -7.11 11.63
C ASP A 117 1.54 -8.38 12.44
N PRO A 118 0.32 -8.97 12.36
CA PRO A 118 -0.04 -10.13 13.16
C PRO A 118 0.61 -11.44 12.68
N TYR A 119 1.25 -11.44 11.50
CA TYR A 119 1.83 -12.63 10.86
C TYR A 119 3.36 -12.63 10.90
N VAL A 120 3.97 -11.48 11.11
CA VAL A 120 5.43 -11.30 11.14
C VAL A 120 5.85 -11.01 12.58
N GLY A 121 6.74 -11.83 13.10
CA GLY A 121 7.15 -11.72 14.50
C GLY A 121 8.23 -10.68 14.77
N PRO A 122 8.44 -10.37 16.06
CA PRO A 122 9.35 -9.31 16.51
C PRO A 122 10.83 -9.60 16.26
N TRP A 123 11.19 -10.78 15.71
CA TRP A 123 12.60 -11.08 15.37
C TRP A 123 13.20 -10.14 14.32
N LEU A 124 12.37 -9.44 13.54
CA LEU A 124 12.82 -8.40 12.61
C LEU A 124 13.13 -7.06 13.31
N ALA A 125 12.72 -6.88 14.56
CA ALA A 125 12.89 -5.61 15.26
C ALA A 125 14.36 -5.15 15.28
N THR A 126 15.28 -6.07 15.64
CA THR A 126 16.71 -5.76 15.67
C THR A 126 17.30 -5.53 14.28
N GLU A 127 16.88 -6.31 13.27
CA GLU A 127 17.41 -6.21 11.91
C GLU A 127 17.09 -4.84 11.27
N TYR A 128 15.88 -4.33 11.53
CA TYR A 128 15.40 -3.08 10.93
C TYR A 128 15.49 -1.87 11.88
N ASP A 129 15.92 -2.06 13.12
CA ASP A 129 15.92 -1.05 14.18
C ASP A 129 14.54 -0.39 14.32
N ILE A 130 13.52 -1.23 14.58
CA ILE A 130 12.11 -0.88 14.67
C ILE A 130 11.48 -1.48 15.91
N GLU A 131 10.31 -0.99 16.30
CA GLU A 131 9.50 -1.52 17.38
C GLU A 131 8.24 -2.19 16.83
N PHE A 132 7.95 -3.42 17.27
CA PHE A 132 6.67 -4.08 17.00
C PHE A 132 5.69 -3.77 18.12
N VAL A 133 4.46 -3.42 17.73
CA VAL A 133 3.33 -3.23 18.66
C VAL A 133 2.32 -4.35 18.48
N ASP A 134 1.71 -4.78 19.59
CA ASP A 134 0.76 -5.90 19.60
C ASP A 134 -0.68 -5.45 19.26
N ASP A 135 -0.99 -4.17 19.42
CA ASP A 135 -2.28 -3.57 19.13
C ASP A 135 -2.16 -2.56 17.99
N VAL A 136 -2.96 -2.75 16.93
CA VAL A 136 -3.03 -1.83 15.80
C VAL A 136 -3.43 -0.41 16.23
N ASN A 137 -4.21 -0.25 17.29
CA ASN A 137 -4.60 1.05 17.81
C ASN A 137 -3.40 1.89 18.27
N THR A 138 -2.32 1.26 18.72
CA THR A 138 -1.07 1.94 19.06
C THR A 138 -0.47 2.64 17.83
N ILE A 139 -0.56 2.02 16.65
CA ILE A 139 -0.12 2.68 15.41
C ILE A 139 -0.89 3.98 15.18
N PHE A 140 -2.20 3.97 15.38
CA PHE A 140 -3.01 5.17 15.16
C PHE A 140 -2.75 6.26 16.20
N SER A 141 -2.58 5.90 17.47
CA SER A 141 -2.42 6.88 18.55
C SER A 141 -1.02 7.48 18.67
N GLU A 142 0.02 6.74 18.25
CA GLU A 142 1.42 7.16 18.48
C GLU A 142 2.13 7.70 17.24
N SER A 143 1.57 7.46 16.04
CA SER A 143 2.24 7.84 14.80
C SER A 143 1.96 9.28 14.39
N ASP A 144 2.97 9.90 13.76
CA ASP A 144 2.84 11.18 13.05
C ASP A 144 2.55 10.96 11.56
N TYR A 145 3.01 9.83 11.04
CA TYR A 145 2.69 9.33 9.68
C TYR A 145 2.32 7.86 9.79
N ILE A 146 1.21 7.46 9.18
CA ILE A 146 0.79 6.06 9.09
C ILE A 146 0.86 5.62 7.64
N SER A 147 1.62 4.56 7.35
CA SER A 147 1.76 4.00 6.01
C SER A 147 1.24 2.57 5.94
N LEU A 148 0.28 2.35 5.02
CA LEU A 148 -0.42 1.08 4.89
C LEU A 148 0.25 0.20 3.81
N HIS A 149 0.63 -1.03 4.21
CA HIS A 149 1.30 -2.02 3.36
C HIS A 149 0.69 -3.42 3.50
N THR A 150 -0.59 -3.49 3.83
CA THR A 150 -1.34 -4.74 3.99
C THR A 150 -1.99 -5.19 2.68
N PRO A 151 -2.20 -6.51 2.46
CA PRO A 151 -3.13 -6.97 1.45
C PRO A 151 -4.58 -6.62 1.85
N LEU A 152 -5.49 -6.61 0.89
CA LEU A 152 -6.93 -6.55 1.17
C LEU A 152 -7.45 -7.96 1.44
N ASN A 153 -8.01 -8.14 2.62
CA ASN A 153 -8.70 -9.36 3.06
C ASN A 153 -9.77 -8.99 4.11
N PRO A 154 -10.58 -9.93 4.61
CA PRO A 154 -11.64 -9.62 5.58
C PRO A 154 -11.15 -8.93 6.87
N GLN A 155 -9.89 -9.17 7.30
CA GLN A 155 -9.32 -8.59 8.51
C GLN A 155 -8.77 -7.17 8.28
N THR A 156 -8.40 -6.85 7.04
CA THR A 156 -7.82 -5.54 6.67
C THR A 156 -8.82 -4.63 5.95
N HIS A 157 -9.98 -5.15 5.55
CA HIS A 157 -11.06 -4.33 5.00
C HIS A 157 -11.51 -3.31 6.04
N HIS A 158 -11.41 -2.02 5.69
CA HIS A 158 -11.71 -0.90 6.58
C HIS A 158 -11.01 -0.99 7.95
N ILE A 159 -9.77 -1.49 7.99
CA ILE A 159 -8.95 -1.40 9.21
C ILE A 159 -8.72 0.08 9.60
N VAL A 160 -8.75 0.97 8.60
CA VAL A 160 -8.86 2.41 8.81
C VAL A 160 -10.34 2.80 8.66
N ASN A 161 -10.96 3.13 9.78
CA ASN A 161 -12.38 3.47 9.93
C ASN A 161 -12.55 4.64 10.90
N ALA A 162 -13.79 5.01 11.24
CA ALA A 162 -14.06 6.13 12.14
C ALA A 162 -13.41 5.97 13.52
N ASP A 163 -13.42 4.75 14.08
CA ASP A 163 -12.86 4.50 15.40
C ASP A 163 -11.32 4.67 15.39
N THR A 164 -10.65 4.08 14.41
CA THR A 164 -9.19 4.15 14.30
C THR A 164 -8.70 5.55 13.87
N LEU A 165 -9.44 6.24 13.00
CA LEU A 165 -9.16 7.64 12.66
C LEU A 165 -9.31 8.57 13.87
N GLY A 166 -10.31 8.32 14.73
CA GLY A 166 -10.51 9.06 15.98
C GLY A 166 -9.37 8.93 16.99
N LEU A 167 -8.47 7.94 16.84
CA LEU A 167 -7.27 7.78 17.67
C LEU A 167 -6.07 8.58 17.15
N MET A 168 -6.10 9.04 15.88
CA MET A 168 -4.97 9.71 15.26
C MET A 168 -4.69 11.06 15.94
N LYS A 169 -3.41 11.46 15.90
CA LYS A 169 -3.04 12.83 16.28
C LYS A 169 -3.62 13.81 15.25
N SER A 170 -4.11 14.95 15.67
CA SER A 170 -4.72 15.96 14.79
C SER A 170 -3.76 16.55 13.75
N ASP A 171 -2.46 16.35 13.93
CA ASP A 171 -1.42 16.76 13.01
C ASP A 171 -0.77 15.58 12.26
N ALA A 172 -1.30 14.36 12.41
CA ALA A 172 -0.82 13.16 11.71
C ALA A 172 -1.33 13.07 10.27
N TYR A 173 -0.64 12.27 9.46
CA TYR A 173 -0.99 11.98 8.07
C TYR A 173 -1.19 10.50 7.82
N LEU A 174 -2.20 10.16 7.01
CA LEU A 174 -2.46 8.79 6.55
C LEU A 174 -1.97 8.61 5.12
N ILE A 175 -1.18 7.55 4.87
CA ILE A 175 -0.66 7.22 3.54
C ILE A 175 -1.14 5.83 3.12
N ASN A 176 -1.84 5.74 1.98
CA ASN A 176 -2.31 4.48 1.43
C ASN A 176 -1.76 4.24 0.02
N THR A 177 -0.78 3.33 -0.08
CA THR A 177 -0.24 2.77 -1.33
C THR A 177 -0.50 1.27 -1.44
N SER A 178 -1.47 0.75 -0.66
CA SER A 178 -1.80 -0.68 -0.59
C SER A 178 -3.04 -1.02 -1.43
N ARG A 179 -4.24 -0.92 -0.86
CA ARG A 179 -5.53 -1.11 -1.53
C ARG A 179 -6.55 -0.11 -1.00
N GLY A 180 -7.40 0.42 -1.88
CA GLY A 180 -8.44 1.40 -1.50
C GLY A 180 -9.30 0.94 -0.34
N PRO A 181 -9.97 -0.22 -0.42
CA PRO A 181 -10.88 -0.68 0.65
C PRO A 181 -10.22 -1.07 1.98
N VAL A 182 -8.93 -0.86 2.15
CA VAL A 182 -8.26 -0.89 3.48
C VAL A 182 -8.67 0.33 4.31
N VAL A 183 -9.02 1.42 3.63
CA VAL A 183 -9.50 2.67 4.23
C VAL A 183 -10.97 2.86 3.86
N SER A 184 -11.81 3.17 4.83
CA SER A 184 -13.16 3.67 4.58
C SER A 184 -13.08 5.13 4.11
N GLU A 185 -13.30 5.38 2.81
CA GLU A 185 -13.26 6.74 2.24
C GLU A 185 -14.28 7.66 2.90
N THR A 186 -15.47 7.14 3.23
CA THR A 186 -16.51 7.90 3.94
C THR A 186 -16.04 8.32 5.34
N ALA A 187 -15.39 7.42 6.07
CA ALA A 187 -14.86 7.74 7.40
C ALA A 187 -13.68 8.73 7.32
N LEU A 188 -12.80 8.52 6.34
CA LEU A 188 -11.66 9.43 6.11
C LEU A 188 -12.14 10.85 5.77
N LEU A 189 -13.15 10.98 4.90
CA LEU A 189 -13.71 12.28 4.55
C LEU A 189 -14.27 13.00 5.78
N ALA A 190 -15.07 12.30 6.59
CA ALA A 190 -15.62 12.86 7.83
C ALA A 190 -14.51 13.29 8.81
N ALA A 191 -13.48 12.45 8.98
CA ALA A 191 -12.37 12.75 9.88
C ALA A 191 -11.55 13.99 9.42
N LEU A 192 -11.39 14.16 8.10
CA LEU A 192 -10.74 15.35 7.51
C LEU A 192 -11.60 16.61 7.69
N ASP A 193 -12.92 16.50 7.52
CA ASP A 193 -13.85 17.62 7.73
C ASP A 193 -13.86 18.07 9.19
N ASP A 194 -13.72 17.13 10.12
CA ASP A 194 -13.64 17.39 11.57
C ASP A 194 -12.21 17.75 12.04
N ASN A 195 -11.23 17.85 11.15
CA ASN A 195 -9.81 18.10 11.45
C ASN A 195 -9.22 17.11 12.49
N GLN A 196 -9.64 15.84 12.43
CA GLN A 196 -9.10 14.79 13.29
C GLN A 196 -7.68 14.37 12.90
N LEU A 197 -7.27 14.63 11.64
CA LEU A 197 -5.91 14.46 11.14
C LEU A 197 -5.55 15.61 10.19
N ALA A 198 -4.26 15.81 9.94
CA ALA A 198 -3.77 16.92 9.11
C ALA A 198 -4.00 16.72 7.61
N GLY A 199 -4.13 15.47 7.16
CA GLY A 199 -4.33 15.16 5.75
C GLY A 199 -4.06 13.70 5.43
N ALA A 200 -4.17 13.38 4.13
CA ALA A 200 -3.91 12.03 3.63
C ALA A 200 -3.15 12.05 2.28
N ALA A 201 -2.55 10.91 1.94
CA ALA A 201 -2.00 10.68 0.61
C ALA A 201 -2.44 9.31 0.10
N LEU A 202 -3.14 9.29 -1.02
CA LEU A 202 -3.82 8.11 -1.55
C LEU A 202 -3.35 7.81 -2.97
N ASP A 203 -2.76 6.63 -3.17
CA ASP A 203 -2.46 6.11 -4.52
C ASP A 203 -3.56 5.17 -5.02
N VAL A 204 -4.47 4.76 -4.11
CA VAL A 204 -5.52 3.77 -4.36
C VAL A 204 -6.84 4.21 -3.75
N PHE A 205 -7.96 3.76 -4.34
CA PHE A 205 -9.32 4.15 -3.98
C PHE A 205 -10.23 2.92 -3.81
N GLU A 206 -11.34 3.08 -3.05
CA GLU A 206 -12.34 2.00 -2.91
C GLU A 206 -12.92 1.60 -4.26
N GLN A 207 -13.18 2.57 -5.12
CA GLN A 207 -13.54 2.37 -6.52
C GLN A 207 -12.39 2.86 -7.41
N GLU A 208 -11.93 2.03 -8.32
CA GLU A 208 -10.89 2.38 -9.32
C GLU A 208 -11.39 2.11 -10.75
N PRO A 209 -11.40 3.11 -11.66
CA PRO A 209 -11.09 4.52 -11.39
C PRO A 209 -12.09 5.17 -10.43
N PRO A 210 -11.66 6.14 -9.60
CA PRO A 210 -12.56 6.88 -8.72
C PRO A 210 -13.54 7.73 -9.53
N ASP A 211 -14.73 7.98 -8.94
CA ASP A 211 -15.66 8.93 -9.52
C ASP A 211 -14.98 10.32 -9.60
N PRO A 212 -15.05 11.03 -10.74
CA PRO A 212 -14.51 12.37 -10.86
C PRO A 212 -15.03 13.36 -9.80
N ASP A 213 -16.23 13.13 -9.28
CA ASP A 213 -16.84 13.96 -8.23
C ASP A 213 -16.50 13.48 -6.81
N ASN A 214 -15.64 12.45 -6.65
CA ASN A 214 -15.18 12.02 -5.33
C ASN A 214 -14.51 13.18 -4.57
N PRO A 215 -15.05 13.60 -3.41
CA PRO A 215 -14.55 14.78 -2.69
C PRO A 215 -13.07 14.71 -2.33
N LEU A 216 -12.53 13.51 -2.07
CA LEU A 216 -11.13 13.31 -1.72
C LEU A 216 -10.18 13.78 -2.83
N LEU A 217 -10.60 13.73 -4.11
CA LEU A 217 -9.79 14.19 -5.25
C LEU A 217 -9.57 15.70 -5.26
N HIS A 218 -10.49 16.46 -4.66
CA HIS A 218 -10.55 17.92 -4.73
C HIS A 218 -10.07 18.61 -3.46
N ARG A 219 -9.71 17.87 -2.43
CA ARG A 219 -9.24 18.43 -1.15
C ARG A 219 -7.80 18.90 -1.25
N GLU A 220 -7.51 20.02 -0.58
CA GLU A 220 -6.15 20.57 -0.50
C GLU A 220 -5.22 19.77 0.42
N ASP A 221 -5.80 19.20 1.46
CA ASP A 221 -5.13 18.38 2.48
C ASP A 221 -4.96 16.91 2.06
N VAL A 222 -5.39 16.53 0.86
CA VAL A 222 -5.23 15.17 0.31
C VAL A 222 -4.38 15.19 -0.96
N ILE A 223 -3.28 14.42 -0.97
CA ILE A 223 -2.49 14.16 -2.18
C ILE A 223 -3.01 12.88 -2.82
N VAL A 224 -3.24 12.89 -4.14
CA VAL A 224 -3.76 11.74 -4.87
C VAL A 224 -2.88 11.38 -6.05
N THR A 225 -2.70 10.07 -6.30
CA THR A 225 -2.01 9.52 -7.47
C THR A 225 -2.80 8.33 -8.05
N PRO A 226 -2.73 8.05 -9.36
CA PRO A 226 -3.64 7.13 -10.03
C PRO A 226 -3.13 5.68 -10.03
N HIS A 227 -2.92 5.06 -8.86
CA HIS A 227 -2.46 3.69 -8.65
C HIS A 227 -1.15 3.37 -9.40
N ILE A 228 -0.15 4.24 -9.21
CA ILE A 228 1.14 4.20 -9.90
C ILE A 228 2.34 3.92 -8.99
N ALA A 229 2.12 3.69 -7.70
CA ALA A 229 3.20 3.50 -6.74
C ALA A 229 4.23 2.44 -7.14
N GLY A 230 3.80 1.40 -7.87
CA GLY A 230 4.68 0.34 -8.37
C GLY A 230 5.26 0.58 -9.76
N SER A 231 4.99 1.72 -10.39
CA SER A 231 5.35 1.98 -11.79
C SER A 231 6.80 2.48 -11.93
N SER A 232 7.61 1.73 -12.67
CA SER A 232 8.91 2.16 -13.18
C SER A 232 9.30 1.32 -14.41
N GLU A 233 10.22 1.80 -15.24
CA GLU A 233 10.73 1.01 -16.39
C GLU A 233 11.36 -0.30 -15.92
N ILE A 234 12.19 -0.25 -14.88
CA ILE A 234 12.86 -1.42 -14.31
C ILE A 234 11.86 -2.36 -13.65
N GLY A 235 10.88 -1.82 -12.92
CA GLY A 235 9.80 -2.58 -12.29
C GLY A 235 9.01 -3.36 -13.33
N TRP A 236 8.59 -2.69 -14.41
CA TRP A 236 7.86 -3.33 -15.51
C TRP A 236 8.68 -4.42 -16.22
N ALA A 237 9.92 -4.12 -16.59
CA ALA A 237 10.82 -5.11 -17.20
C ALA A 237 11.03 -6.33 -16.27
N THR A 238 11.15 -6.10 -14.97
CA THR A 238 11.29 -7.16 -13.96
C THR A 238 10.03 -8.02 -13.86
N ILE A 239 8.84 -7.41 -13.86
CA ILE A 239 7.57 -8.13 -13.85
C ILE A 239 7.47 -9.01 -15.11
N CYS A 240 7.70 -8.44 -16.30
CA CYS A 240 7.61 -9.17 -17.56
C CYS A 240 8.59 -10.36 -17.60
N ARG A 241 9.84 -10.15 -17.22
CA ARG A 241 10.86 -11.19 -17.18
C ARG A 241 10.47 -12.32 -16.22
N ARG A 242 10.11 -12.00 -14.97
CA ARG A 242 9.71 -12.99 -13.98
C ARG A 242 8.44 -13.73 -14.37
N ALA A 243 7.48 -13.06 -15.00
CA ALA A 243 6.27 -13.70 -15.50
C ALA A 243 6.60 -14.74 -16.60
N GLY A 244 7.52 -14.41 -17.52
CA GLY A 244 8.03 -15.36 -18.51
C GLY A 244 8.78 -16.54 -17.89
N GLU A 245 9.59 -16.29 -16.83
CA GLU A 245 10.27 -17.35 -16.09
C GLU A 245 9.28 -18.33 -15.43
N GLU A 246 8.21 -17.84 -14.81
CA GLU A 246 7.18 -18.69 -14.19
C GLU A 246 6.39 -19.51 -15.25
N ALA A 247 6.05 -18.90 -16.38
CA ALA A 247 5.43 -19.61 -17.50
C ALA A 247 6.36 -20.73 -18.04
N ALA A 248 7.66 -20.43 -18.21
CA ALA A 248 8.64 -21.41 -18.68
C ALA A 248 8.78 -22.61 -17.71
N ARG A 249 8.74 -22.37 -16.38
CA ARG A 249 8.76 -23.46 -15.38
C ARG A 249 7.65 -24.47 -15.61
N ILE A 250 6.42 -23.99 -15.75
CA ILE A 250 5.27 -24.87 -15.99
C ILE A 250 5.40 -25.65 -17.27
N LEU A 251 5.89 -25.04 -18.36
CA LEU A 251 6.12 -25.74 -19.62
C LEU A 251 7.22 -26.80 -19.53
N GLN A 252 8.16 -26.67 -18.59
CA GLN A 252 9.22 -27.62 -18.27
C GLN A 252 8.78 -28.70 -17.25
N GLY A 253 7.54 -28.64 -16.77
CA GLY A 253 7.04 -29.54 -15.73
C GLY A 253 7.46 -29.19 -14.30
N GLU A 254 8.03 -27.99 -14.11
CA GLU A 254 8.40 -27.47 -12.80
C GLU A 254 7.21 -26.72 -12.16
N ARG A 255 7.24 -26.60 -10.82
CA ARG A 255 6.25 -25.76 -10.10
C ARG A 255 6.65 -24.28 -10.15
N PRO A 256 5.65 -23.34 -10.15
CA PRO A 256 5.92 -21.95 -9.91
C PRO A 256 6.64 -21.74 -8.55
N LYS A 257 7.44 -20.67 -8.43
CA LYS A 257 8.10 -20.31 -7.17
C LYS A 257 7.12 -19.94 -6.08
N VAL A 258 6.01 -19.29 -6.48
CA VAL A 258 4.94 -18.88 -5.59
C VAL A 258 3.61 -19.29 -6.23
N VAL A 259 2.74 -19.92 -5.44
CA VAL A 259 1.35 -20.22 -5.83
C VAL A 259 0.45 -19.61 -4.79
N VAL A 260 -0.48 -18.74 -5.21
CA VAL A 260 -1.38 -18.02 -4.29
C VAL A 260 -2.67 -18.78 -3.98
N ASN A 261 -2.91 -19.90 -4.69
CA ASN A 261 -4.01 -20.86 -4.44
C ASN A 261 -3.48 -22.30 -4.30
N PRO A 262 -2.70 -22.62 -3.26
CA PRO A 262 -2.07 -23.94 -3.11
C PRO A 262 -3.09 -25.09 -2.98
N GLU A 263 -4.34 -24.80 -2.68
CA GLU A 263 -5.46 -25.75 -2.65
C GLU A 263 -5.72 -26.42 -4.01
N VAL A 264 -5.12 -25.88 -5.10
CA VAL A 264 -5.19 -26.47 -6.44
C VAL A 264 -4.35 -27.76 -6.57
N PHE A 265 -3.28 -27.94 -5.78
CA PHE A 265 -2.34 -29.06 -5.92
C PHE A 265 -3.00 -30.45 -5.86
N PRO A 266 -3.91 -30.77 -4.92
CA PRO A 266 -4.57 -32.06 -4.92
C PRO A 266 -5.35 -32.37 -6.19
N LYS A 267 -5.93 -31.34 -6.85
CA LYS A 267 -6.67 -31.49 -8.11
C LYS A 267 -5.75 -31.77 -9.29
N LEU A 268 -4.49 -31.38 -9.18
CA LEU A 268 -3.46 -31.59 -10.20
C LEU A 268 -2.64 -32.87 -9.96
N GLY A 269 -2.89 -33.60 -8.87
CA GLY A 269 -2.12 -34.78 -8.48
C GLY A 269 -0.68 -34.44 -8.05
N LEU A 270 -0.47 -33.20 -7.51
CA LEU A 270 0.85 -32.66 -7.17
C LEU A 270 1.05 -32.58 -5.65
#